data_d8184ebba51f941e08beef59b40a9d83
#
_entry.id   d8184ebba51f941e08beef59b40a9d83
#
_cell.length_a   1.000
_cell.length_b   1.000
_cell.length_c   1.000
_cell.angle_alpha   90.00
_cell.angle_beta   90.00
_cell.angle_gamma   90.00
#
_symmetry.space_group_name_H-M   'P 1'
#
loop_
_entity.id
_entity.type
_entity.pdbx_description
1 polymer ?
#
loop_
_entity_poly.entity_id
_entity_poly.type
_entity_poly.pdbx_seq_one_letter_code
_entity_poly.pdbx_strand_id
1 'polypeptide(L)'
;MDVELISVEMDLSGTKSNDELLSYMTDKCIQLGMSVISQTRVNQQNVYFSEILQASLERTPAVMIVCDSGIAVTDIKKIISDKLLDKGECASYEEVTLGRHDGAESGWLWKKNGKFIAIFPGTEIQAVFDHELYSLLQKEQKEISYSATLKLCGITDTKVNSELKSMREKYPTVKFTVKTGKEDVMIHLLAQAAEENTAKKMLKPVVKACLEKFKDAVYATDDSVSLEASVLELLKERDLTLTTAESLTGGLLAAKFTAVPGASDVFKQGFVTYCNRAKRKLLDVKKTTLKEYGAVSDRTAKEMAKNGVFATGADACVSLTGLAGPAAEEGKPVGLVYIACCYKNRTVVREYHFKGNRNQIREQSATQALLLLRECILSDQ
;
A
#
# COMPACT_ATOMS: atom_id res chain seq x y z
N MET A 1 18.48 -5.57 -15.17
CA MET A 1 19.30 -6.61 -14.46
C MET A 1 18.37 -7.49 -13.66
N ASP A 2 18.56 -8.81 -13.75
CA ASP A 2 17.77 -9.76 -12.97
C ASP A 2 18.34 -9.88 -11.55
N VAL A 3 17.44 -10.02 -10.57
CA VAL A 3 17.76 -10.12 -9.14
C VAL A 3 16.96 -11.22 -8.48
N GLU A 4 17.57 -11.96 -7.57
CA GLU A 4 16.89 -12.87 -6.65
C GLU A 4 16.90 -12.30 -5.23
N LEU A 5 15.76 -12.42 -4.55
CA LEU A 5 15.58 -12.01 -3.16
C LEU A 5 15.54 -13.24 -2.27
N ILE A 6 16.33 -13.25 -1.20
CA ILE A 6 16.32 -14.33 -0.19
C ILE A 6 15.99 -13.71 1.16
N SER A 7 14.96 -14.23 1.82
CA SER A 7 14.65 -13.93 3.23
C SER A 7 15.16 -15.05 4.11
N VAL A 8 16.03 -14.72 5.07
CA VAL A 8 16.52 -15.65 6.09
C VAL A 8 15.72 -15.42 7.36
N GLU A 9 15.01 -16.44 7.82
CA GLU A 9 14.01 -16.36 8.90
C GLU A 9 14.32 -17.33 10.03
N MET A 10 13.97 -16.95 11.27
CA MET A 10 14.09 -17.85 12.43
C MET A 10 13.05 -18.97 12.36
N ASP A 11 11.84 -18.67 11.91
CA ASP A 11 10.74 -19.62 11.78
C ASP A 11 9.91 -19.32 10.54
N LEU A 12 9.70 -20.34 9.69
CA LEU A 12 8.89 -20.24 8.47
C LEU A 12 7.37 -20.28 8.74
N SER A 13 6.94 -20.46 9.98
CA SER A 13 5.51 -20.54 10.36
C SER A 13 4.73 -19.21 10.24
N GLY A 14 5.42 -18.16 9.80
CA GLY A 14 4.78 -16.96 9.29
C GLY A 14 4.68 -15.80 10.26
N THR A 15 5.67 -14.94 10.28
CA THR A 15 5.46 -13.55 10.70
C THR A 15 5.16 -12.69 9.46
N LYS A 16 4.07 -11.90 9.50
CA LYS A 16 3.70 -10.95 8.45
C LYS A 16 4.79 -9.91 8.13
N SER A 17 5.75 -9.75 9.04
CA SER A 17 6.86 -8.80 8.96
C SER A 17 7.71 -9.00 7.71
N ASN A 18 8.03 -10.23 7.35
CA ASN A 18 8.96 -10.51 6.26
C ASN A 18 8.31 -10.44 4.87
N ASP A 19 7.01 -10.68 4.76
CA ASP A 19 6.27 -10.45 3.51
C ASP A 19 6.26 -8.95 3.14
N GLU A 20 6.17 -8.07 4.14
CA GLU A 20 6.24 -6.63 3.95
C GLU A 20 7.65 -6.19 3.52
N LEU A 21 8.70 -6.77 4.09
CA LEU A 21 10.09 -6.48 3.71
C LEU A 21 10.41 -6.95 2.29
N LEU A 22 10.04 -8.18 1.92
CA LEU A 22 10.23 -8.69 0.56
C LEU A 22 9.43 -7.86 -0.47
N SER A 23 8.21 -7.43 -0.10
CA SER A 23 7.41 -6.54 -0.94
C SER A 23 8.10 -5.19 -1.14
N TYR A 24 8.61 -4.57 -0.06
CA TYR A 24 9.38 -3.33 -0.12
C TYR A 24 10.60 -3.45 -1.03
N MET A 25 11.42 -4.50 -0.84
CA MET A 25 12.60 -4.74 -1.69
C MET A 25 12.22 -4.94 -3.15
N THR A 26 11.13 -5.67 -3.41
CA THR A 26 10.63 -5.86 -4.77
C THR A 26 10.27 -4.54 -5.43
N ASP A 27 9.57 -3.67 -4.73
CA ASP A 27 9.18 -2.36 -5.23
C ASP A 27 10.42 -1.49 -5.53
N LYS A 28 11.41 -1.51 -4.65
CA LYS A 28 12.67 -0.79 -4.86
C LYS A 28 13.48 -1.33 -6.04
N CYS A 29 13.54 -2.66 -6.20
CA CYS A 29 14.16 -3.27 -7.37
C CYS A 29 13.47 -2.85 -8.67
N ILE A 30 12.13 -2.83 -8.68
CA ILE A 30 11.34 -2.38 -9.83
C ILE A 30 11.63 -0.91 -10.15
N GLN A 31 11.70 -0.03 -9.14
CA GLN A 31 12.06 1.38 -9.30
C GLN A 31 13.45 1.57 -9.92
N LEU A 32 14.40 0.70 -9.55
CA LEU A 32 15.73 0.65 -10.14
C LEU A 32 15.78 -0.01 -11.55
N GLY A 33 14.66 -0.46 -12.09
CA GLY A 33 14.62 -1.17 -13.38
C GLY A 33 15.12 -2.60 -13.35
N MET A 34 15.27 -3.16 -12.14
CA MET A 34 15.62 -4.57 -11.96
C MET A 34 14.37 -5.45 -12.11
N SER A 35 14.59 -6.70 -12.53
CA SER A 35 13.53 -7.72 -12.59
C SER A 35 13.75 -8.72 -11.46
N VAL A 36 12.85 -8.74 -10.48
CA VAL A 36 12.87 -9.80 -9.45
C VAL A 36 12.35 -11.07 -10.08
N ILE A 37 13.24 -12.07 -10.26
CA ILE A 37 12.91 -13.33 -10.93
C ILE A 37 12.54 -14.45 -9.96
N SER A 38 12.97 -14.33 -8.70
CA SER A 38 12.68 -15.30 -7.64
C SER A 38 12.68 -14.65 -6.27
N GLN A 39 11.83 -15.14 -5.39
CA GLN A 39 11.83 -14.85 -3.96
C GLN A 39 11.88 -16.16 -3.20
N THR A 40 12.87 -16.32 -2.34
CA THR A 40 13.08 -17.55 -1.56
C THR A 40 13.07 -17.24 -0.06
N ARG A 41 12.36 -18.05 0.72
CA ARG A 41 12.38 -17.97 2.19
C ARG A 41 13.13 -19.16 2.73
N VAL A 42 14.07 -18.92 3.61
CA VAL A 42 14.97 -19.93 4.16
C VAL A 42 15.02 -19.79 5.67
N ASN A 43 14.89 -20.91 6.40
CA ASN A 43 15.17 -20.92 7.83
C ASN A 43 16.67 -20.78 8.08
N GLN A 44 17.06 -20.01 9.10
CA GLN A 44 18.46 -19.77 9.49
C GLN A 44 19.26 -21.07 9.70
N GLN A 45 18.63 -22.11 10.27
CA GLN A 45 19.27 -23.41 10.52
C GLN A 45 19.31 -24.33 9.29
N ASN A 46 18.88 -23.82 8.12
CA ASN A 46 18.85 -24.64 6.93
C ASN A 46 20.27 -24.89 6.41
N VAL A 47 20.70 -26.13 6.49
CA VAL A 47 22.01 -26.58 5.98
C VAL A 47 22.18 -26.36 4.48
N TYR A 48 21.08 -26.18 3.73
CA TYR A 48 21.08 -25.93 2.29
C TYR A 48 21.14 -24.43 1.93
N PHE A 49 21.23 -23.51 2.90
CA PHE A 49 21.32 -22.07 2.58
C PHE A 49 22.48 -21.76 1.63
N SER A 50 23.64 -22.36 1.86
CA SER A 50 24.81 -22.17 0.99
C SER A 50 24.60 -22.70 -0.44
N GLU A 51 23.82 -23.78 -0.60
CA GLU A 51 23.46 -24.34 -1.91
C GLU A 51 22.45 -23.44 -2.63
N ILE A 52 21.45 -22.93 -1.91
CA ILE A 52 20.47 -21.98 -2.43
C ILE A 52 21.18 -20.71 -2.90
N LEU A 53 22.06 -20.15 -2.08
CA LEU A 53 22.86 -18.98 -2.44
C LEU A 53 23.69 -19.23 -3.69
N GLN A 54 24.37 -20.37 -3.77
CA GLN A 54 25.15 -20.74 -4.95
C GLN A 54 24.29 -20.83 -6.20
N ALA A 55 23.16 -21.54 -6.13
CA ALA A 55 22.24 -21.68 -7.24
C ALA A 55 21.69 -20.31 -7.70
N SER A 56 21.43 -19.40 -6.77
CA SER A 56 21.01 -18.03 -7.08
C SER A 56 22.10 -17.25 -7.82
N LEU A 57 23.36 -17.33 -7.36
CA LEU A 57 24.50 -16.66 -7.99
C LEU A 57 24.85 -17.21 -9.39
N GLU A 58 24.47 -18.43 -9.67
CA GLU A 58 24.62 -19.03 -11.01
C GLU A 58 23.53 -18.54 -11.97
N ARG A 59 22.32 -18.28 -11.47
CA ARG A 59 21.16 -17.86 -12.28
C ARG A 59 21.12 -16.36 -12.53
N THR A 60 21.57 -15.55 -11.55
CA THR A 60 21.43 -14.10 -11.62
C THR A 60 22.70 -13.35 -11.30
N PRO A 61 22.90 -12.16 -11.88
CA PRO A 61 24.02 -11.30 -11.52
C PRO A 61 23.84 -10.65 -10.13
N ALA A 62 22.64 -10.67 -9.56
CA ALA A 62 22.32 -9.96 -8.32
C ALA A 62 21.54 -10.83 -7.35
N VAL A 63 21.99 -10.89 -6.09
CA VAL A 63 21.29 -11.54 -4.99
C VAL A 63 21.21 -10.58 -3.81
N MET A 64 20.00 -10.36 -3.30
CA MET A 64 19.77 -9.57 -2.10
C MET A 64 19.19 -10.44 -1.00
N ILE A 65 19.78 -10.36 0.18
CA ILE A 65 19.46 -11.20 1.34
C ILE A 65 18.99 -10.30 2.47
N VAL A 66 17.80 -10.56 3.00
CA VAL A 66 17.29 -9.90 4.20
C VAL A 66 17.23 -10.89 5.35
N CYS A 67 17.74 -10.50 6.52
CA CYS A 67 17.75 -11.31 7.73
C CYS A 67 16.65 -10.81 8.68
N ASP A 68 15.87 -11.74 9.24
CA ASP A 68 14.89 -11.44 10.28
C ASP A 68 15.55 -10.83 11.53
N SER A 69 14.79 -10.08 12.31
CA SER A 69 15.25 -9.28 13.47
C SER A 69 15.96 -10.08 14.57
N GLY A 70 15.81 -11.39 14.60
CA GLY A 70 16.49 -12.27 15.55
C GLY A 70 17.76 -12.94 15.01
N ILE A 71 18.16 -12.65 13.77
CA ILE A 71 19.28 -13.29 13.08
C ILE A 71 20.47 -12.36 13.04
N ALA A 72 21.62 -12.80 13.57
CA ALA A 72 22.85 -12.05 13.44
C ALA A 72 23.31 -12.04 11.99
N VAL A 73 23.26 -10.87 11.35
CA VAL A 73 23.68 -10.68 9.95
C VAL A 73 25.12 -11.09 9.74
N THR A 74 25.97 -10.98 10.79
CA THR A 74 27.37 -11.43 10.83
C THR A 74 27.55 -12.93 10.60
N ASP A 75 26.61 -13.76 11.07
CA ASP A 75 26.65 -15.21 10.86
C ASP A 75 26.40 -15.54 9.38
N ILE A 76 25.41 -14.90 8.78
CA ILE A 76 25.11 -15.05 7.36
C ILE A 76 26.24 -14.46 6.50
N LYS A 77 26.83 -13.32 6.92
CA LYS A 77 28.03 -12.74 6.29
C LYS A 77 29.14 -13.76 6.21
N LYS A 78 29.41 -14.47 7.30
CA LYS A 78 30.45 -15.50 7.36
C LYS A 78 30.20 -16.61 6.35
N ILE A 79 28.99 -17.14 6.27
CA ILE A 79 28.61 -18.19 5.29
C ILE A 79 28.85 -17.70 3.86
N ILE A 80 28.49 -16.46 3.55
CA ILE A 80 28.70 -15.85 2.23
C ILE A 80 30.21 -15.75 1.94
N SER A 81 30.98 -15.22 2.89
CA SER A 81 32.42 -15.04 2.73
C SER A 81 33.15 -16.38 2.55
N ASP A 82 32.80 -17.39 3.35
CA ASP A 82 33.38 -18.75 3.24
C ASP A 82 33.07 -19.35 1.86
N LYS A 83 31.83 -19.16 1.36
CA LYS A 83 31.44 -19.66 0.04
C LYS A 83 32.15 -18.96 -1.11
N LEU A 84 32.43 -17.66 -0.99
CA LEU A 84 33.20 -16.90 -1.96
C LEU A 84 34.70 -17.28 -1.91
N LEU A 85 35.22 -17.60 -0.68
CA LEU A 85 36.60 -18.07 -0.46
C LEU A 85 36.85 -19.45 -1.07
N ASP A 86 35.91 -20.40 -0.86
CA ASP A 86 36.01 -21.77 -1.40
C ASP A 86 36.14 -21.80 -2.92
N LYS A 87 35.59 -20.80 -3.61
CA LYS A 87 35.78 -20.63 -5.07
C LYS A 87 37.04 -19.87 -5.47
N GLY A 88 37.88 -19.47 -4.50
CA GLY A 88 39.03 -18.59 -4.76
C GLY A 88 38.63 -17.19 -5.26
N GLU A 89 37.37 -16.82 -5.11
CA GLU A 89 36.81 -15.61 -5.69
C GLU A 89 36.73 -14.43 -4.71
N CYS A 90 36.85 -14.67 -3.39
CA CYS A 90 36.65 -13.65 -2.37
C CYS A 90 37.57 -12.43 -2.54
N ALA A 91 38.84 -12.65 -2.85
CA ALA A 91 39.82 -11.57 -3.06
C ALA A 91 39.53 -10.69 -4.29
N SER A 92 38.59 -11.07 -5.14
CA SER A 92 38.21 -10.36 -6.35
C SER A 92 36.93 -9.57 -6.23
N TYR A 93 36.20 -9.69 -5.10
CA TYR A 93 35.03 -8.88 -4.80
C TYR A 93 35.41 -7.63 -3.99
N GLU A 94 34.89 -6.49 -4.36
CA GLU A 94 34.92 -5.28 -3.55
C GLU A 94 33.87 -5.41 -2.46
N GLU A 95 34.26 -5.36 -1.18
CA GLU A 95 33.36 -5.36 -0.04
C GLU A 95 33.07 -3.92 0.42
N VAL A 96 31.79 -3.56 0.52
CA VAL A 96 31.32 -2.28 1.02
C VAL A 96 30.42 -2.52 2.22
N THR A 97 30.69 -1.85 3.34
CA THR A 97 29.80 -1.86 4.52
C THR A 97 28.71 -0.84 4.32
N LEU A 98 27.45 -1.21 4.57
CA LEU A 98 26.26 -0.39 4.42
C LEU A 98 25.68 -0.06 5.80
N GLY A 99 25.28 1.22 6.03
CA GLY A 99 24.56 1.61 7.23
C GLY A 99 25.43 1.67 8.48
N ARG A 100 26.37 2.61 8.57
CA ARG A 100 27.06 2.93 9.82
C ARG A 100 26.31 4.05 10.54
N HIS A 101 25.35 3.71 11.39
CA HIS A 101 24.79 4.64 12.38
C HIS A 101 24.93 4.02 13.77
N ASP A 102 25.45 4.81 14.71
CA ASP A 102 25.71 4.54 16.12
C ASP A 102 25.01 3.32 16.74
N GLY A 103 25.67 2.13 16.65
CA GLY A 103 25.26 0.91 17.33
C GLY A 103 24.28 -0.01 16.62
N ALA A 104 23.85 0.30 15.39
CA ALA A 104 22.99 -0.55 14.60
C ALA A 104 23.81 -1.63 13.84
N GLU A 105 23.22 -2.81 13.60
CA GLU A 105 23.82 -3.83 12.73
C GLU A 105 23.94 -3.28 11.30
N SER A 106 25.13 -3.40 10.73
CA SER A 106 25.43 -2.97 9.37
C SER A 106 25.03 -4.02 8.35
N GLY A 107 24.62 -3.60 7.14
CA GLY A 107 24.58 -4.46 5.97
C GLY A 107 25.93 -4.56 5.25
N TRP A 108 26.04 -5.43 4.28
CA TRP A 108 27.24 -5.56 3.43
C TRP A 108 26.85 -5.76 1.98
N LEU A 109 27.68 -5.22 1.11
CA LEU A 109 27.57 -5.37 -0.33
C LEU A 109 28.92 -5.87 -0.89
N TRP A 110 28.91 -6.97 -1.63
CA TRP A 110 30.04 -7.46 -2.41
C TRP A 110 29.77 -7.23 -3.88
N LYS A 111 30.71 -6.60 -4.58
CA LYS A 111 30.60 -6.28 -6.00
C LYS A 111 31.75 -6.86 -6.81
N LYS A 112 31.45 -7.37 -8.02
CA LYS A 112 32.45 -7.83 -9.00
C LYS A 112 31.84 -7.82 -10.40
N ASN A 113 32.44 -7.05 -11.31
CA ASN A 113 32.09 -7.10 -12.74
C ASN A 113 30.57 -7.02 -13.06
N GLY A 114 29.85 -6.13 -12.39
CA GLY A 114 28.41 -5.97 -12.56
C GLY A 114 27.55 -7.04 -11.88
N LYS A 115 28.16 -7.94 -11.10
CA LYS A 115 27.48 -8.85 -10.18
C LYS A 115 27.56 -8.29 -8.77
N PHE A 116 26.52 -8.53 -7.95
CA PHE A 116 26.57 -8.17 -6.55
C PHE A 116 25.78 -9.13 -5.64
N ILE A 117 26.19 -9.16 -4.39
CA ILE A 117 25.49 -9.80 -3.29
C ILE A 117 25.31 -8.73 -2.22
N ALA A 118 24.09 -8.50 -1.77
CA ALA A 118 23.81 -7.60 -0.67
C ALA A 118 23.11 -8.33 0.46
N ILE A 119 23.47 -8.01 1.72
CA ILE A 119 22.82 -8.55 2.92
C ILE A 119 22.44 -7.42 3.86
N PHE A 120 21.25 -7.51 4.46
CA PHE A 120 20.69 -6.49 5.34
C PHE A 120 20.05 -7.07 6.59
N PRO A 121 20.14 -6.37 7.74
CA PRO A 121 19.24 -6.60 8.84
C PRO A 121 17.82 -6.09 8.47
N GLY A 122 16.79 -6.90 8.74
CA GLY A 122 15.41 -6.56 8.38
C GLY A 122 14.90 -5.28 9.05
N THR A 123 15.40 -4.97 10.24
CA THR A 123 15.04 -3.75 11.00
C THR A 123 15.54 -2.45 10.35
N GLU A 124 16.65 -2.50 9.60
CA GLU A 124 17.32 -1.32 9.05
C GLU A 124 17.20 -1.22 7.52
N ILE A 125 16.48 -2.15 6.90
CA ILE A 125 16.48 -2.29 5.43
C ILE A 125 16.03 -1.02 4.71
N GLN A 126 15.03 -0.30 5.23
CA GLN A 126 14.53 0.91 4.60
C GLN A 126 15.57 2.03 4.61
N ALA A 127 16.20 2.25 5.77
CA ALA A 127 17.23 3.28 5.91
C ALA A 127 18.45 2.96 5.03
N VAL A 128 18.95 1.73 5.10
CA VAL A 128 20.13 1.29 4.31
C VAL A 128 19.84 1.32 2.82
N PHE A 129 18.66 0.86 2.40
CA PHE A 129 18.32 0.82 0.97
C PHE A 129 18.17 2.23 0.40
N ASP A 130 17.37 3.09 1.03
CA ASP A 130 17.04 4.41 0.50
C ASP A 130 18.24 5.37 0.53
N HIS A 131 19.08 5.32 1.57
CA HIS A 131 20.19 6.26 1.72
C HIS A 131 21.47 5.82 1.00
N GLU A 132 21.77 4.53 0.95
CA GLU A 132 23.07 4.06 0.47
C GLU A 132 22.98 3.15 -0.75
N LEU A 133 22.26 2.02 -0.62
CA LEU A 133 22.28 1.00 -1.65
C LEU A 133 21.65 1.49 -2.96
N TYR A 134 20.55 2.26 -2.89
CA TYR A 134 19.89 2.80 -4.07
C TYR A 134 20.86 3.59 -4.95
N SER A 135 21.62 4.49 -4.33
CA SER A 135 22.63 5.30 -5.03
C SER A 135 23.78 4.48 -5.62
N LEU A 136 24.21 3.44 -4.89
CA LEU A 136 25.27 2.54 -5.35
C LEU A 136 24.81 1.72 -6.55
N LEU A 137 23.61 1.13 -6.49
CA LEU A 137 23.08 0.32 -7.58
C LEU A 137 22.72 1.17 -8.81
N GLN A 138 22.27 2.39 -8.63
CA GLN A 138 21.99 3.31 -9.73
C GLN A 138 23.26 3.64 -10.53
N LYS A 139 24.40 3.79 -9.85
CA LYS A 139 25.71 4.06 -10.52
C LYS A 139 26.24 2.86 -11.33
N GLU A 140 25.89 1.64 -10.96
CA GLU A 140 26.32 0.42 -11.66
C GLU A 140 25.48 0.12 -12.90
N GLN A 141 24.35 0.81 -13.08
CA GLN A 141 23.49 0.60 -14.25
C GLN A 141 23.99 1.41 -15.45
N LYS A 142 24.03 0.75 -16.62
CA LYS A 142 24.40 1.40 -17.89
C LYS A 142 23.34 2.41 -18.36
N GLU A 143 22.12 2.25 -17.91
CA GLU A 143 20.98 3.12 -18.24
C GLU A 143 20.36 3.64 -16.95
N ILE A 144 20.00 4.91 -16.96
CA ILE A 144 19.28 5.54 -15.86
C ILE A 144 17.81 5.17 -15.95
N SER A 145 17.30 4.60 -14.88
CA SER A 145 15.88 4.30 -14.74
C SER A 145 15.13 5.51 -14.18
N TYR A 146 14.02 5.85 -14.79
CA TYR A 146 13.09 6.82 -14.24
C TYR A 146 11.70 6.21 -14.16
N SER A 147 11.05 6.33 -13.02
CA SER A 147 9.74 5.73 -12.75
C SER A 147 8.68 6.76 -12.43
N ALA A 148 7.43 6.39 -12.67
CA ALA A 148 6.27 7.13 -12.21
C ALA A 148 5.23 6.11 -11.73
N THR A 149 4.54 6.44 -10.65
CA THR A 149 3.48 5.61 -10.08
C THR A 149 2.14 6.33 -10.22
N LEU A 150 1.09 5.58 -10.57
CA LEU A 150 -0.28 6.05 -10.46
C LEU A 150 -1.02 5.10 -9.52
N LYS A 151 -1.67 5.67 -8.51
CA LYS A 151 -2.47 4.92 -7.54
C LYS A 151 -3.94 5.11 -7.87
N LEU A 152 -4.65 3.99 -8.04
CA LEU A 152 -6.04 3.97 -8.49
C LEU A 152 -6.94 3.34 -7.43
N CYS A 153 -8.12 3.87 -7.26
CA CYS A 153 -9.14 3.36 -6.36
C CYS A 153 -10.47 3.10 -7.12
N GLY A 154 -11.31 2.21 -6.57
CA GLY A 154 -12.62 1.92 -7.16
C GLY A 154 -12.59 1.14 -8.49
N ILE A 155 -11.44 0.58 -8.85
CA ILE A 155 -11.22 -0.17 -10.10
C ILE A 155 -10.45 -1.47 -9.79
N THR A 156 -10.74 -2.56 -10.50
CA THR A 156 -10.04 -3.83 -10.33
C THR A 156 -8.77 -3.90 -11.18
N ASP A 157 -7.78 -4.67 -10.72
CA ASP A 157 -6.52 -4.95 -11.44
C ASP A 157 -6.77 -5.57 -12.82
N THR A 158 -7.74 -6.48 -12.93
CA THR A 158 -8.16 -7.08 -14.20
C THR A 158 -8.61 -6.01 -15.20
N LYS A 159 -9.44 -5.05 -14.75
CA LYS A 159 -9.88 -3.95 -15.60
C LYS A 159 -8.73 -3.03 -15.97
N VAL A 160 -7.86 -2.68 -15.00
CA VAL A 160 -6.66 -1.87 -15.27
C VAL A 160 -5.79 -2.55 -16.32
N ASN A 161 -5.48 -3.85 -16.18
CA ASN A 161 -4.67 -4.58 -17.12
C ASN A 161 -5.27 -4.63 -18.52
N SER A 162 -6.60 -4.81 -18.63
CA SER A 162 -7.30 -4.80 -19.93
C SER A 162 -7.19 -3.44 -20.62
N GLU A 163 -7.36 -2.34 -19.88
CA GLU A 163 -7.28 -0.98 -20.39
C GLU A 163 -5.84 -0.57 -20.77
N LEU A 164 -4.83 -1.12 -20.11
CA LEU A 164 -3.42 -0.89 -20.40
C LEU A 164 -2.90 -1.64 -21.64
N LYS A 165 -3.65 -2.62 -22.17
CA LYS A 165 -3.17 -3.45 -23.29
C LYS A 165 -2.77 -2.59 -24.51
N SER A 166 -3.64 -1.71 -24.95
CA SER A 166 -3.36 -0.79 -26.08
C SER A 166 -2.24 0.22 -25.78
N MET A 167 -2.08 0.60 -24.51
CA MET A 167 -1.02 1.52 -24.11
C MET A 167 0.35 0.84 -24.14
N ARG A 168 0.44 -0.43 -23.72
CA ARG A 168 1.69 -1.22 -23.83
C ARG A 168 2.13 -1.38 -25.29
N GLU A 169 1.18 -1.58 -26.20
CA GLU A 169 1.46 -1.64 -27.65
C GLU A 169 1.94 -0.28 -28.21
N LYS A 170 1.33 0.80 -27.74
CA LYS A 170 1.67 2.17 -28.19
C LYS A 170 3.01 2.67 -27.65
N TYR A 171 3.40 2.22 -26.45
CA TYR A 171 4.60 2.68 -25.74
C TYR A 171 5.51 1.51 -25.38
N PRO A 172 6.08 0.78 -26.35
CA PRO A 172 6.82 -0.46 -26.11
C PRO A 172 8.13 -0.26 -25.34
N THR A 173 8.66 0.96 -25.28
CA THR A 173 9.88 1.32 -24.53
C THR A 173 9.62 1.62 -23.05
N VAL A 174 8.35 1.64 -22.63
CA VAL A 174 7.98 1.84 -21.23
C VAL A 174 7.45 0.53 -20.66
N LYS A 175 7.99 0.12 -19.50
CA LYS A 175 7.52 -1.05 -18.76
C LYS A 175 6.33 -0.65 -17.89
N PHE A 176 5.23 -1.39 -18.00
CA PHE A 176 4.01 -1.22 -17.20
C PHE A 176 3.87 -2.38 -16.24
N THR A 177 3.95 -2.13 -14.96
CA THR A 177 3.69 -3.12 -13.90
C THR A 177 2.43 -2.72 -13.14
N VAL A 178 1.50 -3.66 -12.96
CA VAL A 178 0.28 -3.46 -12.17
C VAL A 178 0.41 -4.28 -10.89
N LYS A 179 0.24 -3.62 -9.76
CA LYS A 179 0.28 -4.24 -8.43
C LYS A 179 -1.03 -3.96 -7.72
N THR A 180 -1.63 -5.00 -7.14
CA THR A 180 -2.83 -4.88 -6.30
C THR A 180 -2.39 -4.66 -4.86
N GLY A 181 -2.74 -3.50 -4.30
CA GLY A 181 -2.58 -3.19 -2.89
C GLY A 181 -3.76 -3.74 -2.05
N LYS A 182 -3.79 -3.41 -0.77
CA LYS A 182 -4.91 -3.78 0.13
C LYS A 182 -6.21 -3.06 -0.25
N GLU A 183 -6.13 -1.83 -0.71
CA GLU A 183 -7.25 -0.92 -0.92
C GLU A 183 -7.25 -0.26 -2.31
N ASP A 184 -6.19 -0.45 -3.08
CA ASP A 184 -5.93 0.23 -4.35
C ASP A 184 -5.26 -0.68 -5.39
N VAL A 185 -5.16 -0.17 -6.59
CA VAL A 185 -4.36 -0.75 -7.68
C VAL A 185 -3.31 0.28 -8.10
N MET A 186 -2.05 -0.13 -8.15
CA MET A 186 -0.95 0.73 -8.55
C MET A 186 -0.46 0.37 -9.95
N ILE A 187 -0.23 1.38 -10.77
CA ILE A 187 0.45 1.26 -12.06
C ILE A 187 1.83 1.88 -11.89
N HIS A 188 2.86 1.04 -11.96
CA HIS A 188 4.23 1.51 -12.05
C HIS A 188 4.65 1.58 -13.51
N LEU A 189 5.10 2.74 -13.92
CA LEU A 189 5.65 3.04 -15.23
C LEU A 189 7.15 3.23 -15.10
N LEU A 190 7.93 2.53 -15.91
CA LEU A 190 9.39 2.61 -15.90
C LEU A 190 9.91 2.86 -17.32
N ALA A 191 10.74 3.85 -17.48
CA ALA A 191 11.54 4.09 -18.67
C ALA A 191 13.03 4.04 -18.33
N GLN A 192 13.84 3.51 -19.23
CA GLN A 192 15.30 3.45 -19.11
C GLN A 192 15.94 4.18 -20.31
N ALA A 193 16.96 4.99 -20.04
CA ALA A 193 17.70 5.72 -21.06
C ALA A 193 19.12 6.05 -20.56
N ALA A 194 20.02 6.41 -21.48
CA ALA A 194 21.37 6.85 -21.13
C ALA A 194 21.38 8.13 -20.26
N GLU A 195 20.34 8.95 -20.35
CA GLU A 195 20.18 10.20 -19.60
C GLU A 195 18.83 10.26 -18.91
N GLU A 196 18.79 10.76 -17.68
CA GLU A 196 17.56 10.92 -16.87
C GLU A 196 16.50 11.78 -17.58
N ASN A 197 16.91 12.88 -18.19
CA ASN A 197 16.00 13.76 -18.92
C ASN A 197 15.33 13.07 -20.11
N THR A 198 16.02 12.12 -20.74
CA THR A 198 15.46 11.31 -21.84
C THR A 198 14.42 10.34 -21.28
N ALA A 199 14.72 9.63 -20.20
CA ALA A 199 13.77 8.75 -19.52
C ALA A 199 12.50 9.51 -19.05
N LYS A 200 12.67 10.70 -18.44
CA LYS A 200 11.56 11.61 -18.08
C LYS A 200 10.69 11.99 -19.26
N LYS A 201 11.31 12.35 -20.40
CA LYS A 201 10.57 12.71 -21.63
C LYS A 201 9.79 11.51 -22.18
N MET A 202 10.30 10.29 -22.06
CA MET A 202 9.59 9.07 -22.47
C MET A 202 8.35 8.81 -21.60
N LEU A 203 8.43 9.01 -20.27
CA LEU A 203 7.31 8.77 -19.37
C LEU A 203 6.21 9.83 -19.45
N LYS A 204 6.55 11.09 -19.64
CA LYS A 204 5.58 12.21 -19.62
C LYS A 204 4.32 11.98 -20.45
N PRO A 205 4.38 11.57 -21.74
CA PRO A 205 3.19 11.31 -22.53
C PRO A 205 2.41 10.08 -22.06
N VAL A 206 3.09 9.07 -21.47
CA VAL A 206 2.47 7.85 -20.95
C VAL A 206 1.68 8.16 -19.69
N VAL A 207 2.27 8.89 -18.75
CA VAL A 207 1.59 9.34 -17.52
C VAL A 207 0.35 10.16 -17.88
N LYS A 208 0.47 11.12 -18.82
CA LYS A 208 -0.67 11.90 -19.29
C LYS A 208 -1.78 11.02 -19.85
N ALA A 209 -1.43 10.06 -20.72
CA ALA A 209 -2.40 9.12 -21.29
C ALA A 209 -3.08 8.24 -20.23
N CYS A 210 -2.34 7.82 -19.18
CA CYS A 210 -2.92 7.08 -18.05
C CYS A 210 -3.89 7.97 -17.25
N LEU A 211 -3.52 9.23 -16.97
CA LEU A 211 -4.39 10.17 -16.27
C LEU A 211 -5.69 10.42 -17.05
N GLU A 212 -5.59 10.62 -18.36
CA GLU A 212 -6.76 10.80 -19.23
C GLU A 212 -7.64 9.53 -19.29
N LYS A 213 -7.02 8.34 -19.27
CA LYS A 213 -7.71 7.05 -19.36
C LYS A 213 -8.45 6.70 -18.08
N PHE A 214 -7.80 6.84 -16.93
CA PHE A 214 -8.33 6.42 -15.65
C PHE A 214 -9.01 7.53 -14.85
N LYS A 215 -8.82 8.80 -15.23
CA LYS A 215 -9.52 9.98 -14.68
C LYS A 215 -9.68 9.93 -13.14
N ASP A 216 -10.91 9.96 -12.69
CA ASP A 216 -11.29 10.00 -11.26
C ASP A 216 -10.88 8.75 -10.48
N ALA A 217 -10.56 7.65 -11.15
CA ALA A 217 -10.00 6.50 -10.46
C ALA A 217 -8.57 6.77 -9.95
N VAL A 218 -7.79 7.66 -10.58
CA VAL A 218 -6.47 8.05 -10.08
C VAL A 218 -6.63 8.98 -8.88
N TYR A 219 -6.10 8.57 -7.73
CA TYR A 219 -6.15 9.41 -6.53
C TYR A 219 -4.79 10.01 -6.17
N ALA A 220 -3.69 9.42 -6.62
CA ALA A 220 -2.35 9.94 -6.42
C ALA A 220 -1.39 9.54 -7.56
N THR A 221 -0.35 10.35 -7.75
CA THR A 221 0.78 10.07 -8.64
C THR A 221 2.11 9.96 -7.88
N ASP A 222 2.03 9.87 -6.56
CA ASP A 222 3.13 9.70 -5.62
C ASP A 222 2.84 8.50 -4.72
N ASP A 223 3.83 7.61 -4.56
CA ASP A 223 3.71 6.40 -3.76
C ASP A 223 3.46 6.67 -2.28
N SER A 224 3.97 7.79 -1.76
CA SER A 224 3.83 8.17 -0.35
C SER A 224 2.42 8.63 0.03
N VAL A 225 1.59 8.99 -0.95
CA VAL A 225 0.24 9.52 -0.69
C VAL A 225 -0.74 8.37 -0.46
N SER A 226 -1.35 8.32 0.71
CA SER A 226 -2.43 7.39 1.04
C SER A 226 -3.79 7.86 0.50
N LEU A 227 -4.77 6.94 0.44
CA LEU A 227 -6.13 7.30 0.02
C LEU A 227 -6.76 8.33 0.97
N GLU A 228 -6.54 8.17 2.28
CA GLU A 228 -6.99 9.10 3.31
C GLU A 228 -6.40 10.50 3.11
N ALA A 229 -5.10 10.56 2.83
CA ALA A 229 -4.40 11.84 2.57
C ALA A 229 -4.94 12.52 1.32
N SER A 230 -5.18 11.76 0.24
CA SER A 230 -5.75 12.28 -1.00
C SER A 230 -7.18 12.82 -0.80
N VAL A 231 -8.02 12.12 -0.04
CA VAL A 231 -9.40 12.58 0.26
C VAL A 231 -9.36 13.82 1.15
N LEU A 232 -8.44 13.87 2.12
CA LEU A 232 -8.29 15.01 3.00
C LEU A 232 -7.84 16.26 2.24
N GLU A 233 -6.88 16.10 1.31
CA GLU A 233 -6.42 17.19 0.46
C GLU A 233 -7.55 17.69 -0.47
N LEU A 234 -8.31 16.78 -1.07
CA LEU A 234 -9.48 17.13 -1.88
C LEU A 234 -10.52 17.95 -1.10
N LEU A 235 -10.72 17.64 0.19
CA LEU A 235 -11.60 18.42 1.06
C LEU A 235 -11.03 19.82 1.35
N LYS A 236 -9.71 19.91 1.61
CA LYS A 236 -9.01 21.20 1.82
C LYS A 236 -9.07 22.09 0.59
N GLU A 237 -8.75 21.55 -0.59
CA GLU A 237 -8.78 22.28 -1.87
C GLU A 237 -10.16 22.90 -2.17
N ARG A 238 -11.23 22.31 -1.60
CA ARG A 238 -12.61 22.78 -1.78
C ARG A 238 -13.18 23.52 -0.58
N ASP A 239 -12.35 23.78 0.43
CA ASP A 239 -12.75 24.44 1.68
C ASP A 239 -13.96 23.74 2.35
N LEU A 240 -13.92 22.40 2.40
CA LEU A 240 -14.98 21.56 2.93
C LEU A 240 -14.61 20.96 4.28
N THR A 241 -15.56 20.89 5.18
CA THR A 241 -15.46 20.24 6.48
C THR A 241 -16.17 18.89 6.48
N LEU A 242 -15.63 17.94 7.25
CA LEU A 242 -16.09 16.55 7.32
C LEU A 242 -16.43 16.15 8.76
N THR A 243 -17.49 15.36 8.89
CA THR A 243 -17.78 14.56 10.08
C THR A 243 -18.00 13.08 9.72
N THR A 244 -17.88 12.18 10.71
CA THR A 244 -18.18 10.74 10.55
C THR A 244 -19.21 10.27 11.54
N ALA A 245 -20.05 9.28 11.14
CA ALA A 245 -21.05 8.66 11.98
C ALA A 245 -20.92 7.14 11.92
N GLU A 246 -20.17 6.57 12.85
CA GLU A 246 -19.69 5.19 12.79
C GLU A 246 -20.46 4.25 13.74
N SER A 247 -20.78 3.04 13.27
CA SER A 247 -21.30 1.96 14.08
C SER A 247 -20.30 0.79 14.12
N LEU A 248 -20.35 -0.14 13.16
CA LEU A 248 -19.50 -1.33 13.15
C LEU A 248 -17.99 -1.02 13.11
N THR A 249 -17.60 0.09 12.54
CA THR A 249 -16.19 0.51 12.42
C THR A 249 -15.62 1.05 13.72
N GLY A 250 -16.48 1.57 14.62
CA GLY A 250 -16.11 1.94 15.99
C GLY A 250 -15.02 3.00 16.08
N GLY A 251 -15.02 3.98 15.18
CA GLY A 251 -14.03 5.07 15.12
C GLY A 251 -12.88 4.81 14.14
N LEU A 252 -12.88 3.70 13.40
CA LEU A 252 -11.79 3.37 12.47
C LEU A 252 -11.68 4.38 11.32
N LEU A 253 -12.80 4.84 10.76
CA LEU A 253 -12.78 5.86 9.70
C LEU A 253 -12.24 7.19 10.22
N ALA A 254 -12.65 7.61 11.40
CA ALA A 254 -12.12 8.79 12.08
C ALA A 254 -10.62 8.65 12.36
N ALA A 255 -10.17 7.47 12.82
CA ALA A 255 -8.76 7.16 13.05
C ALA A 255 -7.93 7.23 11.77
N LYS A 256 -8.45 6.75 10.63
CA LYS A 256 -7.78 6.86 9.32
C LYS A 256 -7.56 8.33 8.92
N PHE A 257 -8.55 9.20 9.09
CA PHE A 257 -8.38 10.64 8.82
C PHE A 257 -7.39 11.29 9.78
N THR A 258 -7.50 11.01 11.08
CA THR A 258 -6.65 11.65 12.10
C THR A 258 -5.21 11.14 12.09
N ALA A 259 -4.92 10.03 11.42
CA ALA A 259 -3.55 9.58 11.14
C ALA A 259 -2.81 10.49 10.13
N VAL A 260 -3.55 11.30 9.36
CA VAL A 260 -2.95 12.20 8.38
C VAL A 260 -2.66 13.56 9.03
N PRO A 261 -1.41 14.08 8.96
CA PRO A 261 -1.08 15.40 9.46
C PRO A 261 -1.96 16.50 8.86
N GLY A 262 -2.42 17.43 9.69
CA GLY A 262 -3.31 18.51 9.26
C GLY A 262 -4.78 18.09 9.07
N ALA A 263 -5.19 16.91 9.53
CA ALA A 263 -6.59 16.47 9.49
C ALA A 263 -7.53 17.41 10.26
N SER A 264 -7.02 18.10 11.30
CA SER A 264 -7.81 19.03 12.12
C SER A 264 -8.34 20.24 11.35
N ASP A 265 -7.79 20.56 10.19
CA ASP A 265 -8.30 21.66 9.35
C ASP A 265 -9.68 21.32 8.77
N VAL A 266 -9.93 20.04 8.49
CA VAL A 266 -11.12 19.50 7.82
C VAL A 266 -12.01 18.71 8.75
N PHE A 267 -11.44 17.83 9.56
CA PHE A 267 -12.15 16.90 10.45
C PHE A 267 -12.18 17.43 11.87
N LYS A 268 -13.36 17.97 12.28
CA LYS A 268 -13.52 18.57 13.62
C LYS A 268 -14.13 17.63 14.64
N GLN A 269 -14.98 16.70 14.21
CA GLN A 269 -15.75 15.83 15.08
C GLN A 269 -16.12 14.53 14.38
N GLY A 270 -16.23 13.42 15.13
CA GLY A 270 -16.79 12.16 14.69
C GLY A 270 -17.68 11.55 15.77
N PHE A 271 -18.66 10.75 15.35
CA PHE A 271 -19.59 10.05 16.23
C PHE A 271 -19.35 8.54 16.18
N VAL A 272 -19.18 7.92 17.34
CA VAL A 272 -19.24 6.45 17.48
C VAL A 272 -20.59 6.09 18.07
N THR A 273 -21.53 5.68 17.22
CA THR A 273 -22.91 5.37 17.59
C THR A 273 -23.15 3.86 17.55
N TYR A 274 -22.49 3.13 18.45
CA TYR A 274 -22.41 1.67 18.41
C TYR A 274 -23.71 0.94 18.76
N CYS A 275 -24.61 1.59 19.49
CA CYS A 275 -25.92 1.03 19.86
C CYS A 275 -27.09 1.96 19.42
N ASN A 276 -28.31 1.42 19.41
CA ASN A 276 -29.52 2.17 19.04
C ASN A 276 -29.76 3.40 19.92
N ARG A 277 -29.41 3.32 21.22
CA ARG A 277 -29.52 4.47 22.13
C ARG A 277 -28.57 5.60 21.70
N ALA A 278 -27.32 5.27 21.33
CA ALA A 278 -26.36 6.26 20.85
C ALA A 278 -26.80 6.88 19.51
N LYS A 279 -27.26 6.07 18.55
CA LYS A 279 -27.83 6.56 17.28
C LYS A 279 -28.93 7.58 17.50
N ARG A 280 -29.83 7.30 18.44
CA ARG A 280 -30.93 8.24 18.80
C ARG A 280 -30.44 9.48 19.53
N LYS A 281 -29.56 9.31 20.54
CA LYS A 281 -29.17 10.42 21.43
C LYS A 281 -28.22 11.40 20.74
N LEU A 282 -27.30 10.91 19.92
CA LEU A 282 -26.24 11.72 19.32
C LEU A 282 -26.56 12.18 17.90
N LEU A 283 -27.33 11.40 17.16
CA LEU A 283 -27.65 11.66 15.75
C LEU A 283 -29.14 11.73 15.48
N ASP A 284 -29.98 11.82 16.52
CA ASP A 284 -31.45 11.93 16.44
C ASP A 284 -32.10 10.95 15.42
N VAL A 285 -31.51 9.73 15.29
CA VAL A 285 -32.10 8.67 14.46
C VAL A 285 -33.44 8.29 15.04
N LYS A 286 -34.50 8.32 14.23
CA LYS A 286 -35.89 8.13 14.69
C LYS A 286 -36.08 6.74 15.27
N LYS A 287 -36.82 6.67 16.40
CA LYS A 287 -37.20 5.38 17.02
C LYS A 287 -38.01 4.50 16.07
N THR A 288 -38.85 5.12 15.24
CA THR A 288 -39.64 4.44 14.20
C THR A 288 -38.76 3.80 13.16
N THR A 289 -37.72 4.49 12.64
CA THR A 289 -36.78 3.97 11.68
C THR A 289 -36.07 2.75 12.24
N LEU A 290 -35.54 2.83 13.47
CA LEU A 290 -34.88 1.70 14.11
C LEU A 290 -35.81 0.53 14.39
N LYS A 291 -37.08 0.77 14.69
CA LYS A 291 -38.08 -0.29 14.95
C LYS A 291 -38.50 -0.99 13.66
N GLU A 292 -38.68 -0.24 12.58
CA GLU A 292 -39.23 -0.72 11.31
C GLU A 292 -38.16 -1.34 10.40
N TYR A 293 -36.99 -0.70 10.29
CA TYR A 293 -35.92 -1.10 9.35
C TYR A 293 -34.71 -1.72 10.06
N GLY A 294 -34.60 -1.59 11.37
CA GLY A 294 -33.44 -2.05 12.15
C GLY A 294 -32.27 -1.08 12.15
N ALA A 295 -31.26 -1.42 12.96
CA ALA A 295 -30.03 -0.63 13.05
C ALA A 295 -29.20 -0.72 11.77
N VAL A 296 -29.24 -1.85 11.08
CA VAL A 296 -28.49 -2.13 9.85
C VAL A 296 -29.44 -2.00 8.66
N SER A 297 -29.60 -0.80 8.15
CA SER A 297 -30.45 -0.50 6.99
C SER A 297 -30.01 0.77 6.26
N ASP A 298 -30.44 0.90 5.02
CA ASP A 298 -30.25 2.10 4.20
C ASP A 298 -30.86 3.34 4.86
N ARG A 299 -32.04 3.19 5.48
CA ARG A 299 -32.75 4.26 6.18
C ARG A 299 -31.95 4.75 7.38
N THR A 300 -31.45 3.84 8.19
CA THR A 300 -30.63 4.18 9.36
C THR A 300 -29.31 4.85 8.93
N ALA A 301 -28.60 4.32 7.94
CA ALA A 301 -27.40 4.94 7.40
C ALA A 301 -27.67 6.36 6.88
N LYS A 302 -28.75 6.54 6.12
CA LYS A 302 -29.16 7.83 5.59
C LYS A 302 -29.45 8.87 6.68
N GLU A 303 -30.18 8.48 7.73
CA GLU A 303 -30.46 9.38 8.86
C GLU A 303 -29.18 9.72 9.63
N MET A 304 -28.30 8.74 9.86
CA MET A 304 -27.02 8.97 10.52
C MET A 304 -26.18 10.00 9.76
N ALA A 305 -26.07 9.89 8.42
CA ALA A 305 -25.29 10.82 7.61
C ALA A 305 -25.90 12.24 7.60
N LYS A 306 -27.21 12.36 7.36
CA LYS A 306 -27.90 13.66 7.36
C LYS A 306 -27.81 14.37 8.70
N ASN A 307 -28.06 13.62 9.75
CA ASN A 307 -28.13 14.20 11.11
C ASN A 307 -26.70 14.48 11.64
N GLY A 308 -25.67 13.77 11.13
CA GLY A 308 -24.28 14.10 11.38
C GLY A 308 -23.91 15.49 10.83
N VAL A 309 -24.29 15.80 9.61
CA VAL A 309 -24.13 17.15 9.03
C VAL A 309 -24.87 18.18 9.90
N PHE A 310 -26.14 17.92 10.21
CA PHE A 310 -26.95 18.86 10.99
C PHE A 310 -26.38 19.09 12.40
N ALA A 311 -25.88 18.04 13.07
CA ALA A 311 -25.38 18.13 14.45
C ALA A 311 -24.03 18.87 14.55
N THR A 312 -23.22 18.87 13.50
CA THR A 312 -21.88 19.45 13.51
C THR A 312 -21.76 20.73 12.70
N GLY A 313 -22.68 20.98 11.76
CA GLY A 313 -22.55 22.03 10.76
C GLY A 313 -21.47 21.74 9.71
N ALA A 314 -20.96 20.50 9.63
CA ALA A 314 -19.99 20.11 8.60
C ALA A 314 -20.65 20.06 7.22
N ASP A 315 -19.86 20.27 6.16
CA ASP A 315 -20.31 20.24 4.77
C ASP A 315 -20.64 18.83 4.29
N ALA A 316 -19.92 17.82 4.85
CA ALA A 316 -20.13 16.42 4.54
C ALA A 316 -20.14 15.55 5.80
N CYS A 317 -20.90 14.45 5.72
CA CYS A 317 -20.88 13.38 6.71
C CYS A 317 -20.89 12.02 6.01
N VAL A 318 -19.99 11.13 6.44
CA VAL A 318 -20.04 9.73 6.04
C VAL A 318 -20.49 8.88 7.21
N SER A 319 -21.51 8.05 6.98
CA SER A 319 -22.04 7.14 7.99
C SER A 319 -21.86 5.68 7.57
N LEU A 320 -21.65 4.81 8.58
CA LEU A 320 -21.50 3.36 8.39
C LEU A 320 -22.30 2.61 9.43
N THR A 321 -23.18 1.72 8.99
CA THR A 321 -23.89 0.78 9.85
C THR A 321 -23.92 -0.60 9.21
N GLY A 322 -23.66 -1.67 9.99
CA GLY A 322 -23.55 -3.02 9.43
C GLY A 322 -23.12 -4.07 10.44
N LEU A 323 -22.96 -5.29 9.97
CA LEU A 323 -22.61 -6.47 10.75
C LEU A 323 -21.21 -6.96 10.40
N ALA A 324 -20.26 -6.74 11.31
CA ALA A 324 -18.89 -7.22 11.13
C ALA A 324 -18.67 -8.67 11.64
N GLY A 325 -19.70 -9.28 12.25
CA GLY A 325 -19.66 -10.65 12.77
C GLY A 325 -19.02 -10.77 14.17
N PRO A 326 -18.83 -12.00 14.71
CA PRO A 326 -18.99 -13.27 13.99
C PRO A 326 -20.46 -13.73 13.80
N ALA A 327 -21.40 -13.23 14.60
CA ALA A 327 -22.81 -13.61 14.53
C ALA A 327 -23.62 -12.72 13.59
N ALA A 328 -24.61 -13.33 12.92
CA ALA A 328 -25.66 -12.62 12.21
C ALA A 328 -26.67 -12.06 13.22
N GLU A 329 -27.22 -10.90 12.94
CA GLU A 329 -28.23 -10.24 13.78
C GLU A 329 -29.39 -9.72 12.95
N GLU A 330 -30.58 -9.61 13.55
CA GLU A 330 -31.79 -9.13 12.90
C GLU A 330 -32.16 -9.87 11.59
N GLY A 331 -31.78 -11.16 11.46
CA GLY A 331 -32.01 -11.94 10.23
C GLY A 331 -31.13 -11.51 9.06
N LYS A 332 -30.09 -10.69 9.28
CA LYS A 332 -29.18 -10.16 8.27
C LYS A 332 -27.82 -10.84 8.33
N PRO A 333 -27.18 -11.10 7.17
CA PRO A 333 -25.90 -11.82 7.13
C PRO A 333 -24.73 -10.97 7.63
N VAL A 334 -23.69 -11.62 8.14
CA VAL A 334 -22.40 -11.00 8.42
C VAL A 334 -21.81 -10.46 7.10
N GLY A 335 -21.23 -9.26 7.18
CA GLY A 335 -20.68 -8.55 6.01
C GLY A 335 -21.65 -7.59 5.34
N LEU A 336 -22.97 -7.63 5.68
CA LEU A 336 -23.90 -6.61 5.21
C LEU A 336 -23.60 -5.28 5.88
N VAL A 337 -23.30 -4.27 5.07
CA VAL A 337 -22.95 -2.91 5.51
C VAL A 337 -23.64 -1.88 4.61
N TYR A 338 -24.27 -0.90 5.23
CA TYR A 338 -24.78 0.29 4.56
C TYR A 338 -23.88 1.48 4.86
N ILE A 339 -23.41 2.13 3.81
CA ILE A 339 -22.59 3.33 3.88
C ILE A 339 -23.35 4.47 3.21
N ALA A 340 -23.48 5.60 3.90
CA ALA A 340 -24.11 6.78 3.33
C ALA A 340 -23.18 7.99 3.42
N CYS A 341 -23.19 8.80 2.36
CA CYS A 341 -22.52 10.10 2.32
C CYS A 341 -23.58 11.19 2.12
N CYS A 342 -23.66 12.13 3.06
CA CYS A 342 -24.43 13.34 2.93
C CYS A 342 -23.48 14.50 2.59
N TYR A 343 -23.69 15.13 1.44
CA TYR A 343 -22.90 16.25 0.95
C TYR A 343 -23.83 17.22 0.21
N LYS A 344 -23.76 18.52 0.49
CA LYS A 344 -24.60 19.57 -0.11
C LYS A 344 -26.10 19.19 -0.16
N ASN A 345 -26.65 18.75 0.96
CA ASN A 345 -28.05 18.32 1.10
C ASN A 345 -28.44 17.07 0.28
N ARG A 346 -27.52 16.51 -0.53
CA ARG A 346 -27.72 15.25 -1.23
C ARG A 346 -27.19 14.11 -0.38
N THR A 347 -27.92 13.01 -0.28
CA THR A 347 -27.46 11.81 0.42
C THR A 347 -27.48 10.62 -0.50
N VAL A 348 -26.29 10.04 -0.72
CA VAL A 348 -26.10 8.79 -1.45
C VAL A 348 -25.96 7.67 -0.42
N VAL A 349 -26.63 6.55 -0.62
CA VAL A 349 -26.51 5.34 0.20
C VAL A 349 -26.12 4.18 -0.69
N ARG A 350 -25.20 3.35 -0.20
CA ARG A 350 -24.77 2.11 -0.87
C ARG A 350 -24.84 0.93 0.09
N GLU A 351 -25.25 -0.21 -0.43
CA GLU A 351 -25.25 -1.50 0.24
C GLU A 351 -24.02 -2.30 -0.20
N TYR A 352 -23.35 -2.93 0.76
CA TYR A 352 -22.18 -3.77 0.53
C TYR A 352 -22.33 -5.12 1.24
N HIS A 353 -21.75 -6.15 0.63
CA HIS A 353 -21.66 -7.51 1.17
C HIS A 353 -20.18 -7.92 1.23
N PHE A 354 -19.52 -7.54 2.32
CA PHE A 354 -18.10 -7.84 2.51
C PHE A 354 -17.87 -9.27 2.97
N LYS A 355 -16.71 -9.82 2.61
CA LYS A 355 -16.25 -11.14 3.04
C LYS A 355 -15.01 -11.00 3.92
N GLY A 356 -14.83 -11.95 4.83
CA GLY A 356 -13.65 -12.00 5.69
C GLY A 356 -13.99 -12.01 7.18
N ASN A 357 -12.97 -11.88 8.01
CA ASN A 357 -13.14 -11.77 9.45
C ASN A 357 -13.60 -10.34 9.85
N ARG A 358 -13.93 -10.19 11.14
CA ARG A 358 -14.42 -8.93 11.70
C ARG A 358 -13.56 -7.72 11.35
N ASN A 359 -12.24 -7.84 11.47
CA ASN A 359 -11.34 -6.72 11.18
C ASN A 359 -11.29 -6.42 9.69
N GLN A 360 -11.28 -7.43 8.83
CA GLN A 360 -11.31 -7.25 7.39
C GLN A 360 -12.58 -6.55 6.91
N ILE A 361 -13.75 -6.90 7.49
CA ILE A 361 -15.02 -6.25 7.16
C ILE A 361 -15.00 -4.77 7.59
N ARG A 362 -14.46 -4.46 8.77
CA ARG A 362 -14.33 -3.08 9.26
C ARG A 362 -13.40 -2.24 8.37
N GLU A 363 -12.24 -2.79 7.98
CA GLU A 363 -11.30 -2.12 7.06
C GLU A 363 -11.92 -1.87 5.69
N GLN A 364 -12.51 -2.90 5.07
CA GLN A 364 -13.21 -2.75 3.79
C GLN A 364 -14.32 -1.70 3.86
N SER A 365 -15.06 -1.65 4.99
CA SER A 365 -16.11 -0.64 5.19
C SER A 365 -15.53 0.77 5.23
N ALA A 366 -14.44 0.98 5.98
CA ALA A 366 -13.79 2.29 6.07
C ALA A 366 -13.23 2.75 4.72
N THR A 367 -12.61 1.85 3.95
CA THR A 367 -12.13 2.13 2.59
C THR A 367 -13.27 2.51 1.65
N GLN A 368 -14.38 1.75 1.64
CA GLN A 368 -15.52 2.09 0.79
C GLN A 368 -16.20 3.40 1.21
N ALA A 369 -16.11 3.77 2.48
CA ALA A 369 -16.58 5.08 2.97
C ALA A 369 -15.74 6.24 2.41
N LEU A 370 -14.41 6.09 2.37
CA LEU A 370 -13.49 7.05 1.72
C LEU A 370 -13.79 7.20 0.23
N LEU A 371 -13.99 6.08 -0.47
CA LEU A 371 -14.30 6.06 -1.90
C LEU A 371 -15.63 6.75 -2.20
N LEU A 372 -16.69 6.47 -1.40
CA LEU A 372 -17.99 7.08 -1.56
C LEU A 372 -17.95 8.60 -1.30
N LEU A 373 -17.21 9.04 -0.27
CA LEU A 373 -16.99 10.46 0.00
C LEU A 373 -16.31 11.15 -1.17
N ARG A 374 -15.20 10.58 -1.64
CA ARG A 374 -14.45 11.11 -2.80
C ARG A 374 -15.33 11.21 -4.04
N GLU A 375 -16.10 10.17 -4.35
CA GLU A 375 -17.05 10.17 -5.47
C GLU A 375 -18.10 11.28 -5.34
N CYS A 376 -18.72 11.42 -4.16
CA CYS A 376 -19.72 12.46 -3.91
C CYS A 376 -19.15 13.87 -4.12
N ILE A 377 -17.89 14.09 -3.70
CA ILE A 377 -17.22 15.39 -3.86
C ILE A 377 -16.86 15.63 -5.33
N LEU A 378 -16.35 14.63 -6.06
CA LEU A 378 -15.95 14.76 -7.48
C LEU A 378 -17.18 14.89 -8.41
N SER A 379 -18.29 14.23 -8.10
CA SER A 379 -19.51 14.29 -8.92
C SER A 379 -20.24 15.63 -8.92
N ASP A 380 -19.75 16.59 -8.18
CA ASP A 380 -20.30 17.94 -8.07
C ASP A 380 -19.58 18.95 -9.02
N GLN A 381 -18.88 18.44 -10.04
CA GLN A 381 -18.22 19.21 -11.10
C GLN A 381 -19.15 19.55 -12.25
#